data_3d61359fccf7cc95db38e0bc2bfd6fea
#
_entry.id   3d61359fccf7cc95db38e0bc2bfd6fea
#
_cell.length_a   1.000
_cell.length_b   1.000
_cell.length_c   1.000
_cell.angle_alpha   90.00
_cell.angle_beta   90.00
_cell.angle_gamma   90.00
#
_symmetry.space_group_name_H-M   'P 1'
#
loop_
_entity.id
_entity.type
_entity.pdbx_description
1 polymer ?
#
loop_
_entity_poly.entity_id
_entity_poly.type
_entity_poly.pdbx_seq_one_letter_code
_entity_poly.pdbx_strand_id
1 'polypeptide(L)'
;MSTLMVQGTTSDAGKSTLVTALCRWLLRQGIGVVPFKPQNMALNSAVTADGGEIGRAQAVQAQACRLAPHTDMNPVLLKPNSDTGAQVIIHGRAVTSMNAVAYHDYKAIAMQAVLASHQRLSQGWPVVMVEGAGSPAEINLRAGDIANMGFAEAVDCPVILVADINRGGVFAHLVGTLELLSPSEQARVKGFVINRFRGDIALLQPGLDWLEQRTGKPVLGVLPYVTDLHLEAEDGIDRRQGEKQQRVLKVIVPVLPRISNHTDFDPLRLHPQVDLQFIGPGQPVPPADLIILPGSKSVRGDLAQLRARGWDKAIERHLRYGGKVIGICGGLQMLGREVHDPLGLEGAAGSSPGLGLLDYATVLEADKQLRNVAGTLHLDASPVTGYEIHAGVTTGPALAQPAIRLADGRCEGAISTDGQVLATYLHGLFEGSASCAALLRWAGLEDVQLIDYEALRERDIERLADLVDKHLDTQRLRQLCGVP
;
A
#
# COMPACT_ATOMS: atom_id res chain seq x y z
N MET A 1 20.31 11.59 18.72
CA MET A 1 19.12 11.27 17.94
C MET A 1 19.10 12.13 16.70
N SER A 2 18.82 11.56 15.56
CA SER A 2 18.86 12.27 14.27
C SER A 2 17.60 11.95 13.46
N THR A 3 17.20 12.90 12.64
CA THR A 3 16.11 12.73 11.67
C THR A 3 16.65 13.05 10.29
N LEU A 4 16.40 12.19 9.31
CA LEU A 4 16.74 12.42 7.91
C LEU A 4 15.48 12.23 7.07
N MET A 5 15.19 13.19 6.18
CA MET A 5 13.99 13.14 5.36
C MET A 5 14.33 12.96 3.88
N VAL A 6 13.61 12.06 3.22
CA VAL A 6 13.63 11.86 1.77
C VAL A 6 12.38 12.48 1.17
N GLN A 7 12.55 13.47 0.28
CA GLN A 7 11.45 14.06 -0.50
C GLN A 7 11.66 13.78 -1.99
N GLY A 8 10.58 13.70 -2.74
CA GLY A 8 10.64 13.45 -4.18
C GLY A 8 10.34 14.69 -4.98
N THR A 9 10.92 14.83 -6.17
CA THR A 9 10.53 15.88 -7.10
C THR A 9 9.14 15.67 -7.70
N THR A 10 8.65 14.43 -7.65
CA THR A 10 7.31 14.02 -8.13
C THR A 10 6.79 12.87 -7.29
N SER A 11 5.49 12.53 -7.43
CA SER A 11 5.00 11.20 -7.09
C SER A 11 5.79 10.14 -7.87
N ASP A 12 5.91 8.92 -7.35
CA ASP A 12 6.68 7.81 -7.98
C ASP A 12 8.17 8.06 -8.23
N ALA A 13 8.76 9.14 -7.73
CA ALA A 13 10.21 9.39 -7.85
C ALA A 13 11.07 8.30 -7.17
N GLY A 14 10.46 7.46 -6.32
CA GLY A 14 11.11 6.37 -5.61
C GLY A 14 11.42 6.68 -4.14
N LYS A 15 10.71 7.62 -3.53
CA LYS A 15 10.84 7.95 -2.08
C LYS A 15 10.73 6.72 -1.21
N SER A 16 9.62 5.97 -1.32
CA SER A 16 9.34 4.81 -0.48
C SER A 16 10.40 3.72 -0.65
N THR A 17 10.85 3.48 -1.89
CA THR A 17 11.93 2.53 -2.18
C THR A 17 13.25 2.96 -1.54
N LEU A 18 13.61 4.25 -1.66
CA LEU A 18 14.85 4.78 -1.06
C LEU A 18 14.80 4.75 0.47
N VAL A 19 13.67 5.11 1.07
CA VAL A 19 13.49 5.05 2.54
C VAL A 19 13.59 3.59 3.03
N THR A 20 12.94 2.64 2.33
CA THR A 20 13.06 1.21 2.64
C THR A 20 14.51 0.74 2.57
N ALA A 21 15.24 1.14 1.51
CA ALA A 21 16.66 0.84 1.34
C ALA A 21 17.53 1.39 2.48
N LEU A 22 17.35 2.67 2.81
CA LEU A 22 18.10 3.35 3.88
C LEU A 22 17.80 2.76 5.26
N CYS A 23 16.53 2.41 5.54
CA CYS A 23 16.15 1.73 6.77
C CYS A 23 16.89 0.40 6.94
N ARG A 24 16.84 -0.49 5.94
CA ARG A 24 17.54 -1.78 6.01
C ARG A 24 19.06 -1.60 6.03
N TRP A 25 19.58 -0.66 5.26
CA TRP A 25 21.01 -0.36 5.24
C TRP A 25 21.53 0.09 6.62
N LEU A 26 20.85 1.03 7.31
CA LEU A 26 21.21 1.45 8.66
C LEU A 26 21.12 0.29 9.67
N LEU A 27 20.05 -0.51 9.58
CA LEU A 27 19.89 -1.68 10.44
C LEU A 27 21.06 -2.67 10.28
N ARG A 28 21.53 -2.92 9.05
CA ARG A 28 22.70 -3.77 8.76
C ARG A 28 23.99 -3.23 9.36
N GLN A 29 24.08 -1.92 9.55
CA GLN A 29 25.22 -1.27 10.24
C GLN A 29 25.09 -1.33 11.78
N GLY A 30 24.08 -2.01 12.32
CA GLY A 30 23.80 -2.07 13.75
C GLY A 30 23.17 -0.80 14.33
N ILE A 31 22.69 0.11 13.46
CA ILE A 31 22.08 1.38 13.86
C ILE A 31 20.57 1.19 13.97
N GLY A 32 20.01 1.46 15.15
CA GLY A 32 18.56 1.46 15.36
C GLY A 32 17.89 2.56 14.54
N VAL A 33 16.92 2.18 13.72
CA VAL A 33 16.19 3.09 12.83
C VAL A 33 14.70 2.78 12.83
N VAL A 34 13.87 3.82 12.74
CA VAL A 34 12.42 3.71 12.62
C VAL A 34 11.93 4.54 11.43
N PRO A 35 11.02 4.01 10.60
CA PRO A 35 10.44 4.76 9.50
C PRO A 35 9.37 5.73 10.01
N PHE A 36 9.19 6.83 9.31
CA PHE A 36 8.17 7.83 9.59
C PHE A 36 7.65 8.48 8.31
N LYS A 37 6.35 8.59 8.16
CA LYS A 37 5.72 9.38 7.11
C LYS A 37 4.66 10.28 7.74
N PRO A 38 4.87 11.59 7.78
CA PRO A 38 3.99 12.53 8.47
C PRO A 38 2.54 12.41 8.03
N GLN A 39 2.33 12.39 6.71
CA GLN A 39 1.03 12.21 6.09
C GLN A 39 1.15 11.28 4.90
N ASN A 40 0.21 10.35 4.79
CA ASN A 40 0.05 9.51 3.60
C ASN A 40 -1.33 9.67 2.99
N MET A 41 -1.44 9.49 1.68
CA MET A 41 -2.72 9.39 0.96
C MET A 41 -2.69 8.08 0.18
N ALA A 42 -3.36 7.05 0.67
CA ALA A 42 -3.35 5.73 0.06
C ALA A 42 -4.63 4.94 0.34
N LEU A 43 -5.01 4.06 -0.59
CA LEU A 43 -6.09 3.09 -0.40
C LEU A 43 -5.57 1.75 0.14
N ASN A 44 -4.26 1.52 0.02
CA ASN A 44 -3.59 0.33 0.56
C ASN A 44 -3.09 0.61 1.97
N SER A 45 -3.49 -0.21 2.92
CA SER A 45 -3.13 -0.05 4.33
C SER A 45 -2.85 -1.39 5.01
N ALA A 46 -2.27 -1.30 6.19
CA ALA A 46 -2.02 -2.43 7.07
C ALA A 46 -2.51 -2.10 8.48
N VAL A 47 -2.87 -3.14 9.23
CA VAL A 47 -3.21 -3.04 10.65
C VAL A 47 -1.93 -3.10 11.48
N THR A 48 -1.82 -2.19 12.43
CA THR A 48 -0.65 -2.07 13.30
C THR A 48 -0.75 -2.97 14.53
N ALA A 49 0.39 -3.20 15.20
CA ALA A 49 0.42 -4.00 16.42
C ALA A 49 -0.36 -3.35 17.58
N ASP A 50 -0.47 -2.02 17.60
CA ASP A 50 -1.25 -1.25 18.57
C ASP A 50 -2.74 -1.08 18.19
N GLY A 51 -3.20 -1.81 17.16
CA GLY A 51 -4.62 -1.89 16.78
C GLY A 51 -5.13 -0.70 15.99
N GLY A 52 -4.26 -0.03 15.25
CA GLY A 52 -4.61 1.05 14.33
C GLY A 52 -4.36 0.70 12.87
N GLU A 53 -4.40 1.71 12.00
CA GLU A 53 -4.22 1.60 10.56
C GLU A 53 -3.15 2.57 10.08
N ILE A 54 -2.21 2.08 9.24
CA ILE A 54 -1.20 2.89 8.55
C ILE A 54 -1.15 2.55 7.07
N GLY A 55 -0.50 3.41 6.27
CA GLY A 55 -0.23 3.12 4.86
C GLY A 55 0.63 1.87 4.66
N ARG A 56 0.36 1.11 3.59
CA ARG A 56 1.07 -0.15 3.31
C ARG A 56 2.58 0.05 3.13
N ALA A 57 3.00 1.13 2.49
CA ALA A 57 4.42 1.44 2.32
C ALA A 57 5.17 1.56 3.65
N GLN A 58 4.54 2.14 4.69
CA GLN A 58 5.16 2.27 6.01
C GLN A 58 5.22 0.92 6.75
N ALA A 59 4.29 0.00 6.48
CA ALA A 59 4.40 -1.37 6.98
C ALA A 59 5.60 -2.11 6.35
N VAL A 60 5.86 -1.93 5.06
CA VAL A 60 7.06 -2.45 4.39
C VAL A 60 8.34 -1.83 4.96
N GLN A 61 8.33 -0.52 5.23
CA GLN A 61 9.47 0.17 5.84
C GLN A 61 9.71 -0.30 7.28
N ALA A 62 8.65 -0.57 8.05
CA ALA A 62 8.76 -1.19 9.38
C ALA A 62 9.40 -2.58 9.28
N GLN A 63 9.00 -3.40 8.31
CA GLN A 63 9.65 -4.68 8.03
C GLN A 63 11.13 -4.49 7.66
N ALA A 64 11.48 -3.48 6.88
CA ALA A 64 12.88 -3.16 6.57
C ALA A 64 13.70 -2.84 7.84
N CYS A 65 13.07 -2.28 8.86
CA CYS A 65 13.64 -2.04 10.17
C CYS A 65 13.53 -3.25 11.12
N ARG A 66 12.93 -4.37 10.69
CA ARG A 66 12.55 -5.53 11.54
C ARG A 66 11.68 -5.15 12.73
N LEU A 67 10.77 -4.22 12.52
CA LEU A 67 9.82 -3.72 13.50
C LEU A 67 8.39 -4.13 13.14
N ALA A 68 7.55 -4.32 14.15
CA ALA A 68 6.12 -4.38 13.94
C ALA A 68 5.60 -2.98 13.56
N PRO A 69 4.67 -2.87 12.59
CA PRO A 69 4.02 -1.61 12.26
C PRO A 69 3.36 -0.96 13.49
N HIS A 70 3.52 0.35 13.65
CA HIS A 70 2.95 1.14 14.75
C HIS A 70 2.32 2.43 14.20
N THR A 71 1.24 2.91 14.81
CA THR A 71 0.51 4.09 14.35
C THR A 71 1.34 5.36 14.31
N ASP A 72 2.34 5.50 15.17
CA ASP A 72 3.27 6.62 15.13
C ASP A 72 4.11 6.69 13.85
N MET A 73 4.30 5.58 13.13
CA MET A 73 5.07 5.56 11.89
C MET A 73 4.34 6.28 10.74
N ASN A 74 3.00 6.41 10.83
CA ASN A 74 2.18 7.18 9.88
C ASN A 74 0.98 7.80 10.61
N PRO A 75 1.19 8.92 11.33
CA PRO A 75 0.17 9.50 12.20
C PRO A 75 -1.05 10.06 11.47
N VAL A 76 -0.89 10.44 10.19
CA VAL A 76 -2.00 10.96 9.37
C VAL A 76 -2.10 10.14 8.08
N LEU A 77 -3.23 9.44 7.91
CA LEU A 77 -3.54 8.71 6.68
C LEU A 77 -4.85 9.23 6.10
N LEU A 78 -4.83 9.59 4.83
CA LEU A 78 -6.01 10.01 4.05
C LEU A 78 -6.42 8.87 3.12
N LYS A 79 -7.68 8.46 3.19
CA LYS A 79 -8.25 7.43 2.28
C LYS A 79 -9.31 8.07 1.39
N PRO A 80 -9.01 8.34 0.12
CA PRO A 80 -9.97 8.91 -0.82
C PRO A 80 -11.21 8.01 -0.93
N ASN A 81 -12.40 8.54 -0.62
CA ASN A 81 -13.68 7.86 -0.79
C ASN A 81 -14.50 8.42 -1.97
N SER A 82 -14.14 9.61 -2.45
CA SER A 82 -14.71 10.25 -3.65
C SER A 82 -13.62 11.07 -4.36
N ASP A 83 -13.98 11.77 -5.44
CA ASP A 83 -13.03 12.64 -6.15
C ASP A 83 -12.67 13.90 -5.37
N THR A 84 -13.49 14.28 -4.40
CA THR A 84 -13.34 15.50 -3.59
C THR A 84 -13.30 15.25 -2.09
N GLY A 85 -13.42 14.00 -1.65
CA GLY A 85 -13.50 13.64 -0.23
C GLY A 85 -12.52 12.53 0.15
N ALA A 86 -12.07 12.57 1.39
CA ALA A 86 -11.26 11.53 1.99
C ALA A 86 -11.67 11.27 3.43
N GLN A 87 -11.60 10.00 3.84
CA GLN A 87 -11.64 9.63 5.24
C GLN A 87 -10.29 9.99 5.86
N VAL A 88 -10.34 10.73 6.96
CA VAL A 88 -9.14 11.13 7.71
C VAL A 88 -8.93 10.18 8.87
N ILE A 89 -7.72 9.64 8.96
CA ILE A 89 -7.28 8.74 10.00
C ILE A 89 -6.13 9.40 10.74
N ILE A 90 -6.27 9.55 12.06
CA ILE A 90 -5.20 10.05 12.94
C ILE A 90 -4.84 8.97 13.94
N HIS A 91 -3.54 8.73 14.12
CA HIS A 91 -3.01 7.70 15.00
C HIS A 91 -3.77 6.37 14.82
N GLY A 92 -3.96 5.99 13.53
CA GLY A 92 -4.57 4.74 13.15
C GLY A 92 -6.09 4.66 13.31
N ARG A 93 -6.78 5.73 13.72
CA ARG A 93 -8.24 5.74 13.93
C ARG A 93 -8.93 6.78 13.04
N ALA A 94 -10.05 6.39 12.44
CA ALA A 94 -10.86 7.31 11.66
C ALA A 94 -11.46 8.39 12.57
N VAL A 95 -11.22 9.67 12.24
CA VAL A 95 -11.70 10.80 13.03
C VAL A 95 -12.96 11.37 12.40
N THR A 96 -12.96 11.52 11.08
CA THR A 96 -14.12 12.04 10.32
C THR A 96 -13.92 11.79 8.83
N SER A 97 -15.01 11.91 8.06
CA SER A 97 -14.96 12.07 6.61
C SER A 97 -15.08 13.56 6.27
N MET A 98 -14.14 14.11 5.52
CA MET A 98 -14.06 15.52 5.21
C MET A 98 -14.06 15.78 3.71
N ASN A 99 -14.67 16.88 3.30
CA ASN A 99 -14.46 17.44 1.98
C ASN A 99 -13.19 18.32 1.95
N ALA A 100 -12.69 18.64 0.75
CA ALA A 100 -11.45 19.39 0.56
C ALA A 100 -11.44 20.78 1.24
N VAL A 101 -12.59 21.39 1.49
CA VAL A 101 -12.72 22.71 2.13
C VAL A 101 -12.50 22.62 3.64
N ALA A 102 -13.10 21.64 4.31
CA ALA A 102 -12.94 21.40 5.75
C ALA A 102 -11.50 20.94 6.13
N TYR A 103 -10.72 20.49 5.14
CA TYR A 103 -9.35 20.03 5.33
C TYR A 103 -8.38 21.13 5.79
N HIS A 104 -8.64 22.41 5.48
CA HIS A 104 -7.75 23.52 5.89
C HIS A 104 -7.72 23.73 7.40
N ASP A 105 -8.87 23.66 8.08
CA ASP A 105 -8.95 23.83 9.55
C ASP A 105 -8.34 22.65 10.29
N TYR A 106 -8.32 21.47 9.63
CA TYR A 106 -7.81 20.24 10.18
C TYR A 106 -6.26 20.16 10.19
N LYS A 107 -5.57 20.89 9.31
CA LYS A 107 -4.11 20.84 9.18
C LYS A 107 -3.37 21.17 10.49
N ALA A 108 -3.89 22.05 11.31
CA ALA A 108 -3.30 22.39 12.60
C ALA A 108 -3.34 21.18 13.58
N ILE A 109 -4.47 20.48 13.64
CA ILE A 109 -4.63 19.27 14.47
C ILE A 109 -3.75 18.16 13.93
N ALA A 110 -3.71 17.98 12.62
CA ALA A 110 -2.87 17.00 11.95
C ALA A 110 -1.38 17.24 12.22
N MET A 111 -0.91 18.51 12.17
CA MET A 111 0.48 18.86 12.49
C MET A 111 0.84 18.56 13.94
N GLN A 112 -0.06 18.81 14.89
CA GLN A 112 0.16 18.43 16.29
C GLN A 112 0.32 16.92 16.45
N ALA A 113 -0.52 16.12 15.78
CA ALA A 113 -0.41 14.67 15.80
C ALA A 113 0.90 14.18 15.18
N VAL A 114 1.31 14.79 14.06
CA VAL A 114 2.60 14.51 13.38
C VAL A 114 3.78 14.77 14.31
N LEU A 115 3.83 15.94 14.92
CA LEU A 115 4.93 16.32 15.81
C LEU A 115 4.99 15.46 17.08
N ALA A 116 3.83 15.14 17.66
CA ALA A 116 3.75 14.27 18.83
C ALA A 116 4.25 12.84 18.53
N SER A 117 3.88 12.27 17.37
CA SER A 117 4.38 10.97 16.94
C SER A 117 5.89 10.99 16.68
N HIS A 118 6.37 12.00 15.94
CA HIS A 118 7.80 12.16 15.68
C HIS A 118 8.58 12.28 16.99
N GLN A 119 8.09 13.03 17.97
CA GLN A 119 8.74 13.18 19.28
C GLN A 119 8.84 11.84 20.01
N ARG A 120 7.77 11.02 20.04
CA ARG A 120 7.81 9.69 20.64
C ARG A 120 8.83 8.77 19.98
N LEU A 121 8.84 8.75 18.64
CA LEU A 121 9.80 7.95 17.88
C LEU A 121 11.25 8.43 18.10
N SER A 122 11.47 9.76 18.08
CA SER A 122 12.80 10.34 18.32
C SER A 122 13.34 10.03 19.72
N GLN A 123 12.49 9.84 20.72
CA GLN A 123 12.92 9.43 22.06
C GLN A 123 13.34 7.95 22.14
N GLY A 124 12.75 7.11 21.29
CA GLY A 124 12.97 5.66 21.30
C GLY A 124 14.06 5.16 20.35
N TRP A 125 14.44 5.95 19.32
CA TRP A 125 15.28 5.48 18.22
C TRP A 125 16.43 6.43 17.92
N PRO A 126 17.64 5.92 17.65
CA PRO A 126 18.79 6.74 17.22
C PRO A 126 18.53 7.53 15.95
N VAL A 127 17.85 6.93 14.98
CA VAL A 127 17.53 7.55 13.68
C VAL A 127 16.04 7.42 13.36
N VAL A 128 15.41 8.53 12.99
CA VAL A 128 14.07 8.56 12.37
C VAL A 128 14.25 8.83 10.89
N MET A 129 13.91 7.86 10.05
CA MET A 129 13.98 7.96 8.59
C MET A 129 12.62 8.40 8.05
N VAL A 130 12.55 9.60 7.49
CA VAL A 130 11.28 10.24 7.13
C VAL A 130 11.05 10.18 5.63
N GLU A 131 9.83 9.83 5.23
CA GLU A 131 9.35 9.90 3.86
C GLU A 131 8.39 11.09 3.68
N GLY A 132 8.68 11.96 2.70
CA GLY A 132 7.75 13.01 2.27
C GLY A 132 6.61 12.49 1.39
N ALA A 133 5.61 13.32 1.13
CA ALA A 133 4.46 13.00 0.29
C ALA A 133 4.44 13.86 -0.98
N GLY A 134 4.24 13.25 -2.15
CA GLY A 134 4.24 13.97 -3.44
C GLY A 134 5.54 14.71 -3.70
N SER A 135 5.44 16.04 -3.95
CA SER A 135 6.57 16.95 -4.16
C SER A 135 6.51 18.14 -3.20
N PRO A 136 7.63 18.64 -2.67
CA PRO A 136 7.65 19.87 -1.89
C PRO A 136 7.39 21.13 -2.73
N ALA A 137 7.41 21.01 -4.05
CA ALA A 137 7.23 22.11 -5.00
C ALA A 137 5.77 22.36 -5.41
N GLU A 138 4.81 21.69 -4.76
CA GLU A 138 3.37 21.92 -5.00
C GLU A 138 2.94 23.26 -4.37
N ILE A 139 3.07 24.35 -5.13
CA ILE A 139 2.85 25.73 -4.66
C ILE A 139 1.46 25.92 -4.05
N ASN A 140 0.45 25.32 -4.65
CA ASN A 140 -0.94 25.39 -4.18
C ASN A 140 -1.19 24.63 -2.86
N LEU A 141 -0.30 23.74 -2.44
CA LEU A 141 -0.41 22.93 -1.22
C LEU A 141 0.54 23.36 -0.11
N ARG A 142 1.41 24.34 -0.35
CA ARG A 142 2.43 24.79 0.60
C ARG A 142 1.88 25.40 1.88
N ALA A 143 0.76 26.11 1.79
CA ALA A 143 0.13 26.68 2.98
C ALA A 143 -0.37 25.55 3.91
N GLY A 144 0.26 25.45 5.10
CA GLY A 144 -0.02 24.39 6.07
C GLY A 144 0.49 23.02 5.62
N ASP A 145 1.63 22.95 4.94
CA ASP A 145 2.30 21.69 4.61
C ASP A 145 2.73 20.94 5.88
N ILE A 146 2.22 19.76 6.06
CA ILE A 146 2.56 18.85 7.18
C ILE A 146 3.37 17.64 6.75
N ALA A 147 3.63 17.51 5.44
CA ALA A 147 4.14 16.27 4.84
C ALA A 147 5.55 16.40 4.28
N ASN A 148 5.99 17.60 3.97
CA ASN A 148 7.29 17.88 3.33
C ASN A 148 8.09 18.96 4.09
N MET A 149 8.31 20.12 3.48
CA MET A 149 9.17 21.16 4.07
C MET A 149 8.59 21.77 5.33
N GLY A 150 7.27 21.91 5.47
CA GLY A 150 6.64 22.39 6.70
C GLY A 150 6.97 21.48 7.91
N PHE A 151 6.95 20.17 7.72
CA PHE A 151 7.44 19.23 8.73
C PHE A 151 8.95 19.35 8.93
N ALA A 152 9.74 19.37 7.84
CA ALA A 152 11.20 19.43 7.91
C ALA A 152 11.69 20.67 8.66
N GLU A 153 11.04 21.81 8.49
CA GLU A 153 11.34 23.06 9.23
C GLU A 153 10.96 22.96 10.70
N ALA A 154 9.80 22.37 11.00
CA ALA A 154 9.31 22.23 12.38
C ALA A 154 10.21 21.36 13.27
N VAL A 155 10.90 20.37 12.69
CA VAL A 155 11.80 19.46 13.43
C VAL A 155 13.28 19.67 13.11
N ASP A 156 13.61 20.69 12.34
CA ASP A 156 14.97 21.07 11.93
C ASP A 156 15.77 19.90 11.30
N CYS A 157 15.15 19.11 10.41
CA CYS A 157 15.82 17.96 9.81
C CYS A 157 16.42 18.26 8.42
N PRO A 158 17.55 17.62 8.06
CA PRO A 158 18.09 17.61 6.70
C PRO A 158 17.19 16.84 5.74
N VAL A 159 17.23 17.25 4.48
CA VAL A 159 16.42 16.68 3.39
C VAL A 159 17.32 16.20 2.26
N ILE A 160 16.99 15.02 1.70
CA ILE A 160 17.51 14.51 0.43
C ILE A 160 16.38 14.59 -0.60
N LEU A 161 16.64 15.16 -1.78
CA LEU A 161 15.71 15.12 -2.89
C LEU A 161 16.02 13.95 -3.82
N VAL A 162 15.01 13.10 -4.10
CA VAL A 162 15.09 12.00 -5.07
C VAL A 162 14.29 12.33 -6.34
N ALA A 163 14.88 12.05 -7.51
CA ALA A 163 14.22 12.25 -8.80
C ALA A 163 14.39 11.04 -9.72
N ASP A 164 13.36 10.72 -10.49
CA ASP A 164 13.33 9.63 -11.47
C ASP A 164 13.88 10.10 -12.80
N ILE A 165 14.98 9.50 -13.28
CA ILE A 165 15.56 9.83 -14.60
C ILE A 165 14.90 9.04 -15.74
N ASN A 166 14.26 7.91 -15.46
CA ASN A 166 13.72 7.02 -16.49
C ASN A 166 12.59 7.65 -17.31
N ARG A 167 11.90 8.65 -16.73
CA ARG A 167 10.83 9.41 -17.40
C ARG A 167 11.34 10.64 -18.17
N GLY A 168 12.63 10.95 -18.06
CA GLY A 168 13.23 12.16 -18.63
C GLY A 168 13.06 13.40 -17.74
N GLY A 169 13.80 14.48 -18.07
CA GLY A 169 13.64 15.76 -17.39
C GLY A 169 14.22 15.85 -15.98
N VAL A 170 15.03 14.90 -15.52
CA VAL A 170 15.50 14.80 -14.13
C VAL A 170 16.20 16.08 -13.63
N PHE A 171 17.03 16.71 -14.46
CA PHE A 171 17.73 17.94 -14.11
C PHE A 171 16.76 19.12 -13.93
N ALA A 172 15.77 19.24 -14.83
CA ALA A 172 14.72 20.27 -14.71
C ALA A 172 13.88 20.05 -13.44
N HIS A 173 13.54 18.78 -13.12
CA HIS A 173 12.81 18.46 -11.90
C HIS A 173 13.60 18.83 -10.63
N LEU A 174 14.90 18.50 -10.56
CA LEU A 174 15.73 18.79 -9.39
C LEU A 174 15.96 20.30 -9.21
N VAL A 175 16.37 20.98 -10.28
CA VAL A 175 16.60 22.43 -10.25
C VAL A 175 15.30 23.18 -10.00
N GLY A 176 14.23 22.87 -10.73
CA GLY A 176 12.93 23.51 -10.55
C GLY A 176 12.34 23.30 -9.15
N THR A 177 12.45 22.10 -8.61
CA THR A 177 12.01 21.82 -7.23
C THR A 177 12.78 22.68 -6.24
N LEU A 178 14.12 22.73 -6.35
CA LEU A 178 14.96 23.51 -5.44
C LEU A 178 14.66 25.01 -5.54
N GLU A 179 14.52 25.58 -6.74
CA GLU A 179 14.25 27.00 -6.98
C GLU A 179 12.88 27.47 -6.44
N LEU A 180 11.90 26.55 -6.37
CA LEU A 180 10.58 26.86 -5.82
C LEU A 180 10.52 26.83 -4.28
N LEU A 181 11.58 26.38 -3.62
CA LEU A 181 11.69 26.36 -2.17
C LEU A 181 12.19 27.72 -1.65
N SER A 182 11.80 28.09 -0.44
CA SER A 182 12.35 29.26 0.26
C SER A 182 13.84 29.09 0.58
N PRO A 183 14.60 30.16 0.85
CA PRO A 183 16.01 30.04 1.20
C PRO A 183 16.30 29.13 2.40
N SER A 184 15.42 29.12 3.42
CA SER A 184 15.58 28.24 4.59
C SER A 184 15.36 26.77 4.24
N GLU A 185 14.37 26.47 3.39
CA GLU A 185 14.09 25.13 2.90
C GLU A 185 15.20 24.63 1.95
N GLN A 186 15.69 25.50 1.05
CA GLN A 186 16.85 25.19 0.20
C GLN A 186 18.08 24.83 1.03
N ALA A 187 18.32 25.54 2.16
CA ALA A 187 19.42 25.25 3.06
C ALA A 187 19.31 23.87 3.72
N ARG A 188 18.09 23.33 3.91
CA ARG A 188 17.83 21.99 4.43
C ARG A 188 18.12 20.89 3.42
N VAL A 189 18.02 21.16 2.12
CA VAL A 189 18.38 20.18 1.08
C VAL A 189 19.90 19.98 1.11
N LYS A 190 20.32 18.74 1.46
CA LYS A 190 21.74 18.39 1.63
C LYS A 190 22.32 17.64 0.44
N GLY A 191 21.51 17.21 -0.51
CA GLY A 191 21.94 16.55 -1.72
C GLY A 191 20.80 15.91 -2.49
N PHE A 192 21.18 15.34 -3.63
CA PHE A 192 20.27 14.71 -4.58
C PHE A 192 20.57 13.23 -4.74
N VAL A 193 19.54 12.43 -4.97
CA VAL A 193 19.65 11.04 -5.44
C VAL A 193 18.92 10.95 -6.78
N ILE A 194 19.60 10.47 -7.80
CA ILE A 194 19.00 10.16 -9.09
C ILE A 194 18.63 8.69 -9.10
N ASN A 195 17.38 8.39 -9.38
CA ASN A 195 16.83 7.04 -9.30
C ASN A 195 16.47 6.50 -10.69
N ARG A 196 16.46 5.16 -10.82
CA ARG A 196 16.04 4.42 -12.02
C ARG A 196 16.91 4.72 -13.26
N PHE A 197 18.20 4.90 -13.07
CA PHE A 197 19.11 5.13 -14.16
C PHE A 197 19.33 3.85 -15.01
N ARG A 198 19.37 4.02 -16.32
CA ARG A 198 19.74 2.98 -17.28
C ARG A 198 20.84 3.50 -18.19
N GLY A 199 21.93 2.78 -18.32
CA GLY A 199 23.01 3.11 -19.21
C GLY A 199 24.38 3.21 -18.51
N ASP A 200 25.34 3.77 -19.21
CA ASP A 200 26.68 4.02 -18.69
C ASP A 200 26.71 5.32 -17.89
N ILE A 201 27.15 5.22 -16.63
CA ILE A 201 27.25 6.36 -15.71
C ILE A 201 28.22 7.44 -16.23
N ALA A 202 29.23 7.07 -17.02
CA ALA A 202 30.17 8.00 -17.61
C ALA A 202 29.50 9.02 -18.55
N LEU A 203 28.41 8.61 -19.20
CA LEU A 203 27.60 9.50 -20.05
C LEU A 203 26.76 10.51 -19.24
N LEU A 204 26.43 10.16 -18.01
CA LEU A 204 25.67 11.02 -17.11
C LEU A 204 26.56 12.01 -16.34
N GLN A 205 27.85 11.68 -16.14
CA GLN A 205 28.77 12.42 -15.28
C GLN A 205 28.81 13.94 -15.59
N PRO A 206 28.93 14.40 -16.85
CA PRO A 206 28.92 15.85 -17.14
C PRO A 206 27.63 16.55 -16.68
N GLY A 207 26.49 15.83 -16.69
CA GLY A 207 25.22 16.35 -16.17
C GLY A 207 25.22 16.44 -14.64
N LEU A 208 25.82 15.47 -13.94
CA LEU A 208 25.96 15.49 -12.48
C LEU A 208 26.85 16.68 -12.05
N ASP A 209 28.00 16.86 -12.70
CA ASP A 209 28.91 17.97 -12.43
C ASP A 209 28.24 19.33 -12.67
N TRP A 210 27.47 19.46 -13.76
CA TRP A 210 26.66 20.64 -14.03
C TRP A 210 25.63 20.91 -12.95
N LEU A 211 24.91 19.88 -12.49
CA LEU A 211 23.88 19.99 -11.44
C LEU A 211 24.50 20.48 -10.13
N GLU A 212 25.63 19.93 -9.71
CA GLU A 212 26.34 20.33 -8.51
C GLU A 212 26.84 21.78 -8.61
N GLN A 213 27.44 22.18 -9.74
CA GLN A 213 27.86 23.56 -9.99
C GLN A 213 26.68 24.53 -9.97
N ARG A 214 25.56 24.16 -10.60
CA ARG A 214 24.35 25.00 -10.71
C ARG A 214 23.66 25.22 -9.38
N THR A 215 23.64 24.21 -8.51
CA THR A 215 22.85 24.22 -7.28
C THR A 215 23.66 24.40 -6.00
N GLY A 216 24.97 24.17 -6.05
CA GLY A 216 25.83 24.10 -4.87
C GLY A 216 25.51 22.89 -3.96
N LYS A 217 24.76 21.90 -4.44
CA LYS A 217 24.35 20.71 -3.69
C LYS A 217 24.96 19.47 -4.34
N PRO A 218 25.49 18.51 -3.55
CA PRO A 218 26.08 17.30 -4.09
C PRO A 218 25.04 16.31 -4.63
N VAL A 219 25.45 15.52 -5.61
CA VAL A 219 24.75 14.30 -5.98
C VAL A 219 25.27 13.17 -5.09
N LEU A 220 24.42 12.70 -4.18
CA LEU A 220 24.74 11.61 -3.24
C LEU A 220 24.87 10.25 -3.91
N GLY A 221 24.40 10.12 -5.13
CA GLY A 221 24.55 8.95 -5.96
C GLY A 221 23.45 8.75 -6.98
N VAL A 222 23.64 7.72 -7.80
CA VAL A 222 22.75 7.36 -8.90
C VAL A 222 22.37 5.89 -8.75
N LEU A 223 21.10 5.64 -8.44
CA LEU A 223 20.56 4.27 -8.31
C LEU A 223 20.17 3.72 -9.67
N PRO A 224 20.58 2.49 -9.98
CA PRO A 224 20.20 1.85 -11.24
C PRO A 224 18.70 1.53 -11.27
N TYR A 225 18.19 1.32 -12.47
CA TYR A 225 16.86 0.75 -12.64
C TYR A 225 16.89 -0.73 -12.23
N VAL A 226 16.16 -1.07 -11.19
CA VAL A 226 16.06 -2.44 -10.69
C VAL A 226 14.89 -3.13 -11.37
N THR A 227 15.19 -4.24 -12.06
CA THR A 227 14.19 -5.19 -12.55
C THR A 227 13.83 -6.18 -11.45
N ASP A 228 12.66 -6.77 -11.54
CA ASP A 228 12.22 -7.86 -10.64
C ASP A 228 12.32 -7.49 -9.15
N LEU A 229 11.95 -6.25 -8.85
CA LEU A 229 11.72 -5.77 -7.49
C LEU A 229 10.24 -5.95 -7.15
N HIS A 230 9.98 -6.79 -6.15
CA HIS A 230 8.63 -7.22 -5.77
C HIS A 230 8.21 -6.61 -4.43
N LEU A 231 8.43 -5.32 -4.28
CA LEU A 231 7.88 -4.56 -3.16
C LEU A 231 6.49 -4.03 -3.51
N GLU A 232 5.64 -4.02 -2.53
CA GLU A 232 4.26 -3.58 -2.65
C GLU A 232 4.18 -2.11 -3.10
N ALA A 233 3.40 -1.87 -4.15
CA ALA A 233 3.19 -0.53 -4.68
C ALA A 233 2.24 0.27 -3.78
N GLU A 234 2.55 1.55 -3.55
CA GLU A 234 1.73 2.44 -2.73
C GLU A 234 0.45 2.87 -3.46
N ASP A 235 0.58 3.37 -4.69
CA ASP A 235 -0.49 4.09 -5.38
C ASP A 235 -0.98 3.42 -6.67
N GLY A 236 -0.31 2.42 -7.18
CA GLY A 236 -0.63 1.83 -8.48
C GLY A 236 -0.67 0.31 -8.47
N ILE A 237 -1.63 -0.26 -9.21
CA ILE A 237 -1.68 -1.70 -9.43
C ILE A 237 -0.47 -2.11 -10.26
N ASP A 238 0.43 -2.91 -9.71
CA ASP A 238 1.51 -3.52 -10.47
C ASP A 238 0.97 -4.70 -11.29
N ARG A 239 1.08 -4.58 -12.61
CA ARG A 239 0.61 -5.60 -13.56
C ARG A 239 1.75 -6.46 -14.11
N ARG A 240 2.99 -6.22 -13.69
CA ARG A 240 4.14 -7.00 -14.14
C ARG A 240 4.07 -8.39 -13.53
N GLN A 241 4.22 -9.40 -14.35
CA GLN A 241 4.27 -10.80 -13.92
C GLN A 241 5.64 -11.38 -14.25
N GLY A 242 6.11 -12.31 -13.43
CA GLY A 242 7.28 -13.14 -13.74
C GLY A 242 7.00 -14.15 -14.85
N GLU A 243 8.02 -14.92 -15.22
CA GLU A 243 7.85 -16.04 -16.17
C GLU A 243 6.82 -17.04 -15.64
N LYS A 244 5.94 -17.50 -16.53
CA LYS A 244 4.88 -18.44 -16.20
C LYS A 244 5.18 -19.83 -16.75
N GLN A 245 4.70 -20.84 -16.04
CA GLN A 245 4.76 -22.24 -16.47
C GLN A 245 3.76 -22.51 -17.62
N GLN A 246 3.85 -23.68 -18.27
CA GLN A 246 2.96 -24.03 -19.38
C GLN A 246 1.49 -24.22 -18.93
N ARG A 247 1.27 -24.76 -17.71
CA ARG A 247 -0.06 -24.85 -17.10
C ARG A 247 -0.21 -23.81 -16.04
N VAL A 248 -1.11 -22.86 -16.26
CA VAL A 248 -1.39 -21.77 -15.33
C VAL A 248 -2.88 -21.73 -15.01
N LEU A 249 -3.18 -21.43 -13.75
CA LEU A 249 -4.51 -21.04 -13.31
C LEU A 249 -4.78 -19.59 -13.74
N LYS A 250 -5.85 -19.36 -14.46
CA LYS A 250 -6.24 -18.01 -14.90
C LYS A 250 -7.08 -17.34 -13.84
N VAL A 251 -6.54 -16.28 -13.25
CA VAL A 251 -7.20 -15.48 -12.22
C VAL A 251 -7.48 -14.09 -12.74
N ILE A 252 -8.72 -13.61 -12.60
CA ILE A 252 -9.07 -12.25 -13.00
C ILE A 252 -9.64 -11.45 -11.83
N VAL A 253 -9.29 -10.16 -11.80
CA VAL A 253 -9.73 -9.20 -10.79
C VAL A 253 -10.31 -7.98 -11.49
N PRO A 254 -11.57 -7.57 -11.27
CA PRO A 254 -12.09 -6.31 -11.80
C PRO A 254 -11.38 -5.13 -11.16
N VAL A 255 -10.90 -4.19 -11.96
CA VAL A 255 -10.38 -2.91 -11.46
C VAL A 255 -11.57 -2.01 -11.12
N LEU A 256 -11.84 -1.87 -9.83
CA LEU A 256 -12.87 -1.00 -9.30
C LEU A 256 -12.34 0.43 -9.14
N PRO A 257 -13.18 1.47 -9.29
CA PRO A 257 -12.76 2.87 -9.11
C PRO A 257 -12.12 3.16 -7.74
N ARG A 258 -12.60 2.50 -6.69
CA ARG A 258 -12.09 2.64 -5.32
C ARG A 258 -11.54 1.32 -4.76
N ILE A 259 -10.88 0.54 -5.65
CA ILE A 259 -10.17 -0.67 -5.23
C ILE A 259 -9.22 -0.35 -4.09
N SER A 260 -9.23 -1.18 -3.05
CA SER A 260 -8.35 -1.04 -1.88
C SER A 260 -7.61 -2.33 -1.58
N ASN A 261 -6.43 -2.22 -0.98
CA ASN A 261 -5.58 -3.35 -0.62
C ASN A 261 -5.32 -4.31 -1.80
N HIS A 262 -5.10 -3.75 -3.00
CA HIS A 262 -4.79 -4.55 -4.19
C HIS A 262 -3.47 -5.33 -4.06
N THR A 263 -2.66 -5.02 -3.07
CA THR A 263 -1.46 -5.77 -2.70
C THR A 263 -1.77 -7.20 -2.22
N ASP A 264 -3.02 -7.50 -1.84
CA ASP A 264 -3.48 -8.88 -1.60
C ASP A 264 -3.19 -9.83 -2.77
N PHE A 265 -3.09 -9.30 -3.98
CA PHE A 265 -2.90 -10.09 -5.21
C PHE A 265 -1.43 -10.24 -5.61
N ASP A 266 -0.50 -9.59 -4.94
CA ASP A 266 0.93 -9.69 -5.26
C ASP A 266 1.48 -11.12 -5.15
N PRO A 267 1.09 -11.93 -4.14
CA PRO A 267 1.51 -13.34 -4.10
C PRO A 267 1.03 -14.13 -5.33
N LEU A 268 -0.20 -13.88 -5.81
CA LEU A 268 -0.74 -14.53 -7.02
C LEU A 268 -0.04 -14.04 -8.28
N ARG A 269 0.23 -12.75 -8.37
CA ARG A 269 0.97 -12.13 -9.50
C ARG A 269 2.36 -12.73 -9.67
N LEU A 270 3.03 -13.01 -8.55
CA LEU A 270 4.38 -13.58 -8.52
C LEU A 270 4.41 -15.10 -8.64
N HIS A 271 3.28 -15.78 -8.44
CA HIS A 271 3.19 -17.23 -8.50
C HIS A 271 3.43 -17.73 -9.94
N PRO A 272 4.38 -18.67 -10.18
CA PRO A 272 4.72 -19.12 -11.53
C PRO A 272 3.60 -19.89 -12.24
N GLN A 273 2.65 -20.42 -11.49
CA GLN A 273 1.51 -21.20 -12.01
C GLN A 273 0.20 -20.38 -12.05
N VAL A 274 0.24 -19.05 -11.84
CA VAL A 274 -0.94 -18.18 -11.87
C VAL A 274 -0.75 -17.10 -12.92
N ASP A 275 -1.69 -17.00 -13.86
CA ASP A 275 -1.82 -15.85 -14.76
C ASP A 275 -2.88 -14.91 -14.18
N LEU A 276 -2.43 -13.85 -13.50
CA LEU A 276 -3.27 -12.86 -12.86
C LEU A 276 -3.53 -11.67 -13.78
N GLN A 277 -4.77 -11.38 -14.07
CA GLN A 277 -5.15 -10.24 -14.92
C GLN A 277 -6.08 -9.28 -14.20
N PHE A 278 -5.68 -8.01 -14.13
CA PHE A 278 -6.53 -6.92 -13.69
C PHE A 278 -7.30 -6.37 -14.87
N ILE A 279 -8.62 -6.58 -14.89
CA ILE A 279 -9.51 -6.19 -15.98
C ILE A 279 -10.02 -4.77 -15.77
N GLY A 280 -9.50 -3.85 -16.55
CA GLY A 280 -9.83 -2.42 -16.47
C GLY A 280 -11.18 -2.07 -17.11
N PRO A 281 -11.58 -0.79 -16.98
CA PRO A 281 -12.78 -0.28 -17.66
C PRO A 281 -12.70 -0.48 -19.18
N GLY A 282 -13.83 -0.90 -19.79
CA GLY A 282 -13.92 -1.08 -21.24
C GLY A 282 -13.25 -2.35 -21.78
N GLN A 283 -12.56 -3.13 -20.97
CA GLN A 283 -12.01 -4.42 -21.38
C GLN A 283 -13.07 -5.52 -21.26
N PRO A 284 -13.17 -6.44 -22.22
CA PRO A 284 -14.04 -7.61 -22.11
C PRO A 284 -13.57 -8.52 -20.97
N VAL A 285 -14.51 -9.16 -20.28
CA VAL A 285 -14.19 -10.16 -19.25
C VAL A 285 -13.71 -11.46 -19.94
N PRO A 286 -12.42 -11.82 -19.81
CA PRO A 286 -11.90 -13.01 -20.44
C PRO A 286 -12.34 -14.29 -19.69
N PRO A 287 -12.25 -15.48 -20.31
CA PRO A 287 -12.39 -16.73 -19.60
C PRO A 287 -11.33 -16.88 -18.48
N ALA A 288 -11.76 -17.36 -17.34
CA ALA A 288 -10.91 -17.55 -16.17
C ALA A 288 -11.31 -18.83 -15.41
N ASP A 289 -10.44 -19.27 -14.52
CA ASP A 289 -10.72 -20.36 -13.59
C ASP A 289 -11.22 -19.79 -12.24
N LEU A 290 -10.69 -18.62 -11.86
CA LEU A 290 -11.04 -17.92 -10.64
C LEU A 290 -11.31 -16.44 -10.92
N ILE A 291 -12.41 -15.92 -10.38
CA ILE A 291 -12.71 -14.49 -10.31
C ILE A 291 -12.56 -14.03 -8.87
N ILE A 292 -11.79 -12.96 -8.62
CA ILE A 292 -11.66 -12.39 -7.29
C ILE A 292 -12.23 -10.96 -7.27
N LEU A 293 -13.28 -10.75 -6.47
CA LEU A 293 -13.80 -9.41 -6.17
C LEU A 293 -12.95 -8.79 -5.07
N PRO A 294 -12.27 -7.66 -5.34
CA PRO A 294 -11.32 -7.06 -4.43
C PRO A 294 -11.99 -6.24 -3.32
N GLY A 295 -11.18 -5.78 -2.36
CA GLY A 295 -11.57 -4.75 -1.41
C GLY A 295 -11.96 -3.44 -2.11
N SER A 296 -12.86 -2.70 -1.49
CA SER A 296 -13.35 -1.42 -2.00
C SER A 296 -13.53 -0.42 -0.86
N LYS A 297 -13.22 0.86 -1.12
CA LYS A 297 -13.50 1.98 -0.20
C LYS A 297 -14.86 2.65 -0.46
N SER A 298 -15.58 2.22 -1.49
CA SER A 298 -16.93 2.67 -1.82
C SER A 298 -17.72 1.49 -2.41
N VAL A 299 -18.11 0.56 -1.55
CA VAL A 299 -18.67 -0.74 -1.97
C VAL A 299 -19.91 -0.58 -2.82
N ARG A 300 -20.86 0.27 -2.41
CA ARG A 300 -22.12 0.50 -3.15
C ARG A 300 -21.86 1.17 -4.51
N GLY A 301 -20.95 2.14 -4.57
CA GLY A 301 -20.57 2.83 -5.80
C GLY A 301 -19.85 1.89 -6.76
N ASP A 302 -18.90 1.12 -6.26
CA ASP A 302 -18.12 0.15 -7.05
C ASP A 302 -18.99 -1.01 -7.54
N LEU A 303 -19.94 -1.50 -6.73
CA LEU A 303 -20.91 -2.52 -7.14
C LEU A 303 -21.83 -2.04 -8.27
N ALA A 304 -22.26 -0.77 -8.23
CA ALA A 304 -23.02 -0.17 -9.32
C ALA A 304 -22.21 -0.13 -10.62
N GLN A 305 -20.93 0.27 -10.55
CA GLN A 305 -20.01 0.26 -11.69
C GLN A 305 -19.72 -1.16 -12.20
N LEU A 306 -19.55 -2.12 -11.31
CA LEU A 306 -19.36 -3.54 -11.66
C LEU A 306 -20.54 -4.05 -12.49
N ARG A 307 -21.79 -3.77 -12.08
CA ARG A 307 -23.00 -4.10 -12.82
C ARG A 307 -23.10 -3.38 -14.16
N ALA A 308 -22.84 -2.07 -14.17
CA ALA A 308 -22.87 -1.28 -15.41
C ALA A 308 -21.90 -1.82 -16.49
N ARG A 309 -20.85 -2.53 -16.06
CA ARG A 309 -19.87 -3.19 -16.94
C ARG A 309 -20.22 -4.66 -17.23
N GLY A 310 -21.37 -5.19 -16.77
CA GLY A 310 -21.85 -6.53 -17.03
C GLY A 310 -21.11 -7.65 -16.27
N TRP A 311 -20.39 -7.30 -15.20
CA TRP A 311 -19.68 -8.30 -14.39
C TRP A 311 -20.62 -9.25 -13.63
N ASP A 312 -21.79 -8.78 -13.22
CA ASP A 312 -22.84 -9.61 -12.62
C ASP A 312 -23.16 -10.82 -13.51
N LYS A 313 -23.49 -10.55 -14.79
CA LYS A 313 -23.77 -11.58 -15.79
C LYS A 313 -22.56 -12.48 -16.10
N ALA A 314 -21.36 -11.88 -16.10
CA ALA A 314 -20.13 -12.62 -16.34
C ALA A 314 -19.84 -13.59 -15.18
N ILE A 315 -20.03 -13.19 -13.93
CA ILE A 315 -19.89 -14.01 -12.72
C ILE A 315 -20.93 -15.13 -12.71
N GLU A 316 -22.21 -14.84 -12.98
CA GLU A 316 -23.25 -15.87 -13.07
C GLU A 316 -22.93 -16.92 -14.15
N ARG A 317 -22.48 -16.49 -15.32
CA ARG A 317 -22.04 -17.40 -16.38
C ARG A 317 -20.83 -18.22 -15.95
N HIS A 318 -19.84 -17.61 -15.30
CA HIS A 318 -18.63 -18.26 -14.81
C HIS A 318 -18.97 -19.38 -13.82
N LEU A 319 -19.82 -19.12 -12.82
CA LEU A 319 -20.27 -20.10 -11.84
C LEU A 319 -21.06 -21.24 -12.50
N ARG A 320 -21.92 -20.94 -13.48
CA ARG A 320 -22.68 -21.96 -14.24
C ARG A 320 -21.79 -23.00 -14.92
N TYR A 321 -20.59 -22.60 -15.33
CA TYR A 321 -19.61 -23.50 -15.95
C TYR A 321 -18.60 -24.09 -14.94
N GLY A 322 -18.87 -24.01 -13.66
CA GLY A 322 -18.04 -24.61 -12.60
C GLY A 322 -16.86 -23.77 -12.13
N GLY A 323 -16.77 -22.52 -12.58
CA GLY A 323 -15.74 -21.59 -12.13
C GLY A 323 -15.87 -21.23 -10.65
N LYS A 324 -14.83 -20.62 -10.09
CA LYS A 324 -14.76 -20.25 -8.67
C LYS A 324 -14.74 -18.74 -8.48
N VAL A 325 -15.33 -18.27 -7.39
CA VAL A 325 -15.36 -16.83 -7.04
C VAL A 325 -14.89 -16.65 -5.60
N ILE A 326 -13.99 -15.69 -5.39
CA ILE A 326 -13.60 -15.21 -4.05
C ILE A 326 -14.01 -13.73 -3.93
N GLY A 327 -14.61 -13.35 -2.79
CA GLY A 327 -14.83 -11.95 -2.42
C GLY A 327 -14.03 -11.58 -1.19
N ILE A 328 -13.18 -10.55 -1.29
CA ILE A 328 -12.34 -10.08 -0.18
C ILE A 328 -12.86 -8.74 0.31
N CYS A 329 -13.16 -8.59 1.61
CA CYS A 329 -13.58 -7.37 2.27
C CYS A 329 -14.81 -6.72 1.56
N GLY A 330 -14.63 -5.64 0.82
CA GLY A 330 -15.69 -5.07 -0.02
C GLY A 330 -16.28 -6.08 -1.00
N GLY A 331 -15.45 -6.97 -1.55
CA GLY A 331 -15.89 -8.07 -2.41
C GLY A 331 -16.80 -9.06 -1.69
N LEU A 332 -16.52 -9.41 -0.43
CA LEU A 332 -17.46 -10.18 0.41
C LEU A 332 -18.80 -9.45 0.49
N GLN A 333 -18.80 -8.17 0.81
CA GLN A 333 -20.05 -7.40 0.95
C GLN A 333 -20.86 -7.39 -0.35
N MET A 334 -20.19 -7.32 -1.52
CA MET A 334 -20.83 -7.36 -2.84
C MET A 334 -21.49 -8.72 -3.14
N LEU A 335 -20.98 -9.82 -2.60
CA LEU A 335 -21.52 -11.18 -2.84
C LEU A 335 -22.82 -11.45 -2.10
N GLY A 336 -23.14 -10.69 -1.05
CA GLY A 336 -24.37 -10.83 -0.27
C GLY A 336 -25.64 -10.40 -1.01
N ARG A 337 -26.76 -10.41 -0.31
CA ARG A 337 -28.06 -9.96 -0.83
C ARG A 337 -28.16 -8.44 -0.89
N GLU A 338 -27.70 -7.76 0.16
CA GLU A 338 -27.82 -6.30 0.30
C GLU A 338 -26.62 -5.70 1.05
N VAL A 339 -26.31 -4.44 0.70
CA VAL A 339 -25.34 -3.59 1.41
C VAL A 339 -26.08 -2.34 1.85
N HIS A 340 -26.16 -2.11 3.16
CA HIS A 340 -26.81 -0.96 3.78
C HIS A 340 -25.78 0.03 4.30
N ASP A 341 -25.93 1.30 3.94
CA ASP A 341 -25.14 2.42 4.46
C ASP A 341 -26.09 3.49 5.04
N PRO A 342 -26.69 3.24 6.21
CA PRO A 342 -27.67 4.14 6.78
C PRO A 342 -27.09 5.50 7.21
N LEU A 343 -25.78 5.54 7.48
CA LEU A 343 -25.07 6.73 7.94
C LEU A 343 -24.38 7.51 6.80
N GLY A 344 -24.37 6.97 5.57
CA GLY A 344 -23.65 7.59 4.46
C GLY A 344 -22.14 7.62 4.62
N LEU A 345 -21.55 6.55 5.17
CA LEU A 345 -20.12 6.45 5.46
C LEU A 345 -19.25 6.40 4.19
N GLU A 346 -19.80 5.83 3.11
CA GLU A 346 -19.11 5.67 1.83
C GLU A 346 -19.76 6.47 0.69
N GLY A 347 -20.70 7.37 1.01
CA GLY A 347 -21.44 8.18 0.04
C GLY A 347 -22.79 8.60 0.55
N ALA A 348 -23.81 8.71 -0.33
CA ALA A 348 -25.17 9.00 0.12
C ALA A 348 -25.74 7.83 0.92
N ALA A 349 -26.41 8.13 2.05
CA ALA A 349 -27.11 7.13 2.86
C ALA A 349 -28.12 6.33 2.02
N GLY A 350 -28.23 5.03 2.27
CA GLY A 350 -29.17 4.18 1.56
C GLY A 350 -28.72 2.72 1.49
N SER A 351 -29.43 1.94 0.67
CA SER A 351 -29.20 0.51 0.47
C SER A 351 -29.00 0.18 -1.00
N SER A 352 -28.25 -0.86 -1.28
CA SER A 352 -28.03 -1.37 -2.64
C SER A 352 -28.15 -2.90 -2.63
N PRO A 353 -28.85 -3.52 -3.62
CA PRO A 353 -28.87 -4.96 -3.74
C PRO A 353 -27.46 -5.47 -4.05
N GLY A 354 -27.02 -6.53 -3.37
CA GLY A 354 -25.78 -7.26 -3.64
C GLY A 354 -25.92 -8.20 -4.84
N LEU A 355 -24.91 -9.00 -5.13
CA LEU A 355 -24.96 -10.01 -6.21
C LEU A 355 -25.85 -11.22 -5.86
N GLY A 356 -26.20 -11.39 -4.58
CA GLY A 356 -27.13 -12.43 -4.11
C GLY A 356 -26.58 -13.85 -4.19
N LEU A 357 -25.25 -14.00 -4.24
CA LEU A 357 -24.59 -15.32 -4.35
C LEU A 357 -24.47 -16.02 -2.99
N LEU A 358 -24.52 -15.25 -1.89
CA LEU A 358 -24.51 -15.76 -0.51
C LEU A 358 -25.64 -15.12 0.29
N ASP A 359 -26.28 -15.93 1.14
CA ASP A 359 -27.43 -15.52 1.94
C ASP A 359 -27.02 -14.79 3.20
N TYR A 360 -26.60 -13.53 3.03
CA TYR A 360 -26.34 -12.57 4.10
C TYR A 360 -26.55 -11.12 3.61
N ALA A 361 -26.67 -10.19 4.54
CA ALA A 361 -26.63 -8.75 4.29
C ALA A 361 -25.55 -8.08 5.13
N THR A 362 -25.04 -6.96 4.65
CA THR A 362 -24.03 -6.16 5.35
C THR A 362 -24.58 -4.78 5.67
N VAL A 363 -24.38 -4.33 6.92
CA VAL A 363 -24.63 -2.96 7.35
C VAL A 363 -23.29 -2.28 7.62
N LEU A 364 -23.08 -1.09 7.04
CA LEU A 364 -21.90 -0.29 7.34
C LEU A 364 -22.12 0.47 8.65
N GLU A 365 -21.18 0.35 9.58
CA GLU A 365 -21.19 0.97 10.89
C GLU A 365 -20.04 1.96 11.04
N ALA A 366 -20.19 2.92 11.98
CA ALA A 366 -19.15 3.93 12.22
C ALA A 366 -17.88 3.32 12.80
N ASP A 367 -18.00 2.27 13.61
CA ASP A 367 -16.90 1.61 14.26
C ASP A 367 -16.21 0.62 13.31
N LYS A 368 -14.97 0.92 12.97
CA LYS A 368 -14.16 0.11 12.07
C LYS A 368 -13.50 -1.04 12.82
N GLN A 369 -13.57 -2.23 12.26
CA GLN A 369 -12.82 -3.38 12.74
C GLN A 369 -11.40 -3.31 12.20
N LEU A 370 -10.42 -3.34 13.13
CA LEU A 370 -8.98 -3.30 12.83
C LEU A 370 -8.29 -4.36 13.68
N ARG A 371 -7.92 -5.50 13.08
CA ARG A 371 -7.36 -6.64 13.83
C ARG A 371 -6.38 -7.41 12.97
N ASN A 372 -5.22 -7.74 13.52
CA ASN A 372 -4.40 -8.81 12.98
C ASN A 372 -4.98 -10.14 13.49
N VAL A 373 -5.15 -11.11 12.60
CA VAL A 373 -5.80 -12.38 12.90
C VAL A 373 -5.02 -13.56 12.36
N ALA A 374 -5.16 -14.68 13.04
CA ALA A 374 -4.67 -15.99 12.59
C ALA A 374 -5.78 -17.01 12.73
N GLY A 375 -5.73 -18.07 11.94
CA GLY A 375 -6.75 -19.12 11.96
C GLY A 375 -6.42 -20.25 11.01
N THR A 376 -7.46 -20.99 10.62
CA THR A 376 -7.38 -22.08 9.64
C THR A 376 -8.48 -21.95 8.60
N LEU A 377 -8.17 -22.25 7.35
CA LEU A 377 -9.15 -22.36 6.27
C LEU A 377 -10.09 -23.52 6.52
N HIS A 378 -11.39 -23.33 6.27
CA HIS A 378 -12.36 -24.41 6.37
C HIS A 378 -12.17 -25.48 5.29
N LEU A 379 -11.55 -25.14 4.18
CA LEU A 379 -11.34 -26.03 3.02
C LEU A 379 -10.50 -27.27 3.35
N ASP A 380 -9.39 -27.09 4.05
CA ASP A 380 -8.41 -28.16 4.31
C ASP A 380 -7.64 -28.00 5.62
N ALA A 381 -8.11 -27.12 6.51
CA ALA A 381 -7.47 -26.75 7.76
C ALA A 381 -6.05 -26.13 7.61
N SER A 382 -5.66 -25.67 6.44
CA SER A 382 -4.41 -24.94 6.23
C SER A 382 -4.36 -23.68 7.11
N PRO A 383 -3.22 -23.38 7.74
CA PRO A 383 -3.06 -22.16 8.54
C PRO A 383 -3.16 -20.92 7.64
N VAL A 384 -3.81 -19.90 8.15
CA VAL A 384 -3.94 -18.58 7.51
C VAL A 384 -3.69 -17.48 8.53
N THR A 385 -2.98 -16.44 8.10
CA THR A 385 -2.76 -15.20 8.85
C THR A 385 -3.10 -14.01 7.97
N GLY A 386 -3.44 -12.90 8.58
CA GLY A 386 -3.77 -11.68 7.86
C GLY A 386 -4.36 -10.62 8.78
N TYR A 387 -5.17 -9.74 8.23
CA TYR A 387 -5.81 -8.67 9.00
C TYR A 387 -7.22 -8.35 8.49
N GLU A 388 -8.08 -7.96 9.43
CA GLU A 388 -9.42 -7.42 9.16
C GLU A 388 -9.36 -5.89 9.18
N ILE A 389 -9.91 -5.23 8.16
CA ILE A 389 -9.96 -3.78 8.05
C ILE A 389 -11.24 -3.33 7.34
N HIS A 390 -12.36 -3.29 8.05
CA HIS A 390 -13.67 -3.01 7.48
C HIS A 390 -14.61 -2.30 8.45
N ALA A 391 -15.60 -1.60 7.91
CA ALA A 391 -16.68 -0.97 8.63
C ALA A 391 -18.01 -1.78 8.55
N GLY A 392 -18.05 -2.80 7.69
CA GLY A 392 -19.24 -3.63 7.51
C GLY A 392 -19.43 -4.66 8.62
N VAL A 393 -20.65 -4.81 9.07
CA VAL A 393 -21.12 -5.92 9.92
C VAL A 393 -22.05 -6.79 9.07
N THR A 394 -21.64 -8.03 8.82
CA THR A 394 -22.36 -8.97 7.97
C THR A 394 -23.11 -9.98 8.82
N THR A 395 -24.38 -10.20 8.50
CA THR A 395 -25.26 -11.15 9.19
C THR A 395 -26.10 -11.95 8.20
N GLY A 396 -26.33 -13.23 8.47
CA GLY A 396 -27.18 -14.08 7.65
C GLY A 396 -26.84 -15.55 7.73
N PRO A 397 -27.73 -16.40 7.17
CA PRO A 397 -27.62 -17.87 7.24
C PRO A 397 -26.32 -18.44 6.62
N ALA A 398 -25.78 -17.82 5.56
CA ALA A 398 -24.57 -18.34 4.89
C ALA A 398 -23.36 -18.37 5.82
N LEU A 399 -23.31 -17.53 6.87
CA LEU A 399 -22.21 -17.53 7.84
C LEU A 399 -22.14 -18.81 8.70
N ALA A 400 -23.13 -19.66 8.66
CA ALA A 400 -23.10 -21.00 9.29
C ALA A 400 -22.07 -21.93 8.62
N GLN A 401 -21.62 -21.61 7.39
CA GLN A 401 -20.54 -22.31 6.70
C GLN A 401 -19.34 -21.33 6.54
N PRO A 402 -18.55 -21.13 7.59
CA PRO A 402 -17.50 -20.14 7.58
C PRO A 402 -16.37 -20.49 6.62
N ALA A 403 -15.72 -19.50 6.04
CA ALA A 403 -14.51 -19.66 5.23
C ALA A 403 -13.28 -19.94 6.11
N ILE A 404 -13.23 -19.33 7.29
CA ILE A 404 -12.07 -19.37 8.21
C ILE A 404 -12.56 -19.58 9.65
N ARG A 405 -11.84 -20.43 10.39
CA ARG A 405 -11.90 -20.48 11.86
C ARG A 405 -10.74 -19.72 12.44
N LEU A 406 -11.03 -18.63 13.12
CA LEU A 406 -10.01 -17.81 13.77
C LEU A 406 -9.53 -18.45 15.07
N ALA A 407 -8.29 -18.15 15.44
CA ALA A 407 -7.65 -18.68 16.65
C ALA A 407 -8.34 -18.21 17.95
N ASP A 408 -9.07 -17.08 17.90
CA ASP A 408 -9.89 -16.57 19.00
C ASP A 408 -11.27 -17.27 19.13
N GLY A 409 -11.55 -18.26 18.28
CA GLY A 409 -12.78 -19.06 18.26
C GLY A 409 -13.89 -18.47 17.39
N ARG A 410 -13.74 -17.26 16.84
CA ARG A 410 -14.72 -16.70 15.89
C ARG A 410 -14.73 -17.48 14.57
N CYS A 411 -15.90 -17.54 13.96
CA CYS A 411 -16.07 -17.95 12.57
C CYS A 411 -16.08 -16.69 11.69
N GLU A 412 -15.35 -16.73 10.57
CA GLU A 412 -15.20 -15.61 9.67
C GLU A 412 -15.51 -16.02 8.23
N GLY A 413 -16.19 -15.11 7.49
CA GLY A 413 -16.52 -15.32 6.10
C GLY A 413 -17.59 -16.38 5.87
N ALA A 414 -17.73 -16.81 4.62
CA ALA A 414 -18.69 -17.83 4.22
C ALA A 414 -18.21 -18.60 2.99
N ILE A 415 -18.65 -19.86 2.87
CA ILE A 415 -18.54 -20.68 1.66
C ILE A 415 -19.94 -21.06 1.21
N SER A 416 -20.24 -20.97 -0.09
CA SER A 416 -21.51 -21.42 -0.66
C SER A 416 -21.69 -22.94 -0.51
N THR A 417 -22.94 -23.41 -0.47
CA THR A 417 -23.26 -24.84 -0.31
C THR A 417 -22.73 -25.73 -1.43
N ASP A 418 -22.56 -25.16 -2.63
CA ASP A 418 -21.96 -25.84 -3.78
C ASP A 418 -20.42 -25.75 -3.82
N GLY A 419 -19.83 -25.04 -2.85
CA GLY A 419 -18.38 -24.85 -2.75
C GLY A 419 -17.76 -24.03 -3.89
N GLN A 420 -18.54 -23.22 -4.62
CA GLN A 420 -18.02 -22.41 -5.72
C GLN A 420 -17.68 -20.98 -5.32
N VAL A 421 -18.30 -20.44 -4.26
CA VAL A 421 -18.11 -19.06 -3.81
C VAL A 421 -17.54 -19.05 -2.39
N LEU A 422 -16.43 -18.33 -2.21
CA LEU A 422 -15.79 -18.07 -0.92
C LEU A 422 -15.79 -16.56 -0.65
N ALA A 423 -16.15 -16.17 0.53
CA ALA A 423 -16.17 -14.76 0.94
C ALA A 423 -15.44 -14.58 2.27
N THR A 424 -14.60 -13.56 2.41
CA THR A 424 -13.84 -13.29 3.65
C THR A 424 -13.55 -11.81 3.80
N TYR A 425 -13.50 -11.32 5.05
CA TYR A 425 -12.95 -10.00 5.38
C TYR A 425 -11.43 -9.98 5.48
N LEU A 426 -10.79 -11.15 5.50
CA LEU A 426 -9.37 -11.29 5.71
C LEU A 426 -8.58 -10.79 4.49
N HIS A 427 -7.76 -9.77 4.71
CA HIS A 427 -6.68 -9.35 3.81
C HIS A 427 -5.40 -10.15 4.12
N GLY A 428 -4.50 -10.28 3.13
CA GLY A 428 -3.32 -11.13 3.25
C GLY A 428 -3.59 -12.62 3.04
N LEU A 429 -4.77 -12.98 2.56
CA LEU A 429 -5.24 -14.36 2.36
C LEU A 429 -4.26 -15.25 1.60
N PHE A 430 -3.52 -14.68 0.64
CA PHE A 430 -2.57 -15.39 -0.22
C PHE A 430 -1.10 -15.23 0.22
N GLU A 431 -0.80 -14.49 1.28
CA GLU A 431 0.59 -14.27 1.72
C GLU A 431 1.21 -15.55 2.31
N GLY A 432 0.44 -16.35 3.02
CA GLY A 432 0.89 -17.64 3.55
C GLY A 432 1.00 -18.71 2.46
N SER A 433 2.13 -19.43 2.37
CA SER A 433 2.35 -20.48 1.37
C SER A 433 1.27 -21.58 1.42
N ALA A 434 0.86 -21.99 2.62
CA ALA A 434 -0.13 -23.04 2.82
C ALA A 434 -1.54 -22.60 2.40
N SER A 435 -1.98 -21.41 2.87
CA SER A 435 -3.30 -20.87 2.51
C SER A 435 -3.41 -20.55 1.02
N CYS A 436 -2.37 -19.98 0.43
CA CYS A 436 -2.31 -19.73 -1.01
C CYS A 436 -2.45 -21.05 -1.79
N ALA A 437 -1.69 -22.08 -1.44
CA ALA A 437 -1.75 -23.36 -2.10
C ALA A 437 -3.12 -24.06 -1.94
N ALA A 438 -3.74 -23.96 -0.77
CA ALA A 438 -5.08 -24.49 -0.51
C ALA A 438 -6.13 -23.84 -1.42
N LEU A 439 -6.09 -22.51 -1.54
CA LEU A 439 -7.01 -21.76 -2.38
C LEU A 439 -6.79 -21.99 -3.88
N LEU A 440 -5.53 -22.14 -4.31
CA LEU A 440 -5.22 -22.48 -5.70
C LEU A 440 -5.68 -23.90 -6.06
N ARG A 441 -5.54 -24.88 -5.14
CA ARG A 441 -6.11 -26.23 -5.30
C ARG A 441 -7.63 -26.20 -5.39
N TRP A 442 -8.28 -25.46 -4.49
CA TRP A 442 -9.72 -25.26 -4.52
C TRP A 442 -10.20 -24.62 -5.83
N ALA A 443 -9.39 -23.74 -6.42
CA ALA A 443 -9.66 -23.11 -7.71
C ALA A 443 -9.35 -24.00 -8.92
N GLY A 444 -8.79 -25.22 -8.72
CA GLY A 444 -8.58 -26.20 -9.78
C GLY A 444 -7.13 -26.44 -10.20
N LEU A 445 -6.13 -25.90 -9.50
CA LEU A 445 -4.72 -26.17 -9.75
C LEU A 445 -4.28 -27.43 -8.96
N GLU A 446 -4.00 -28.54 -9.64
CA GLU A 446 -3.72 -29.83 -8.98
C GLU A 446 -2.37 -29.84 -8.26
N ASP A 447 -1.27 -29.57 -8.95
CA ASP A 447 0.11 -29.62 -8.42
C ASP A 447 0.61 -28.22 -8.09
N VAL A 448 0.22 -27.69 -6.93
CA VAL A 448 0.57 -26.33 -6.52
C VAL A 448 2.01 -26.26 -5.99
N GLN A 449 2.85 -25.45 -6.62
CA GLN A 449 4.16 -25.07 -6.09
C GLN A 449 4.00 -24.13 -4.89
N LEU A 450 4.66 -24.45 -3.78
CA LEU A 450 4.69 -23.55 -2.64
C LEU A 450 5.65 -22.38 -2.88
N ILE A 451 5.17 -21.18 -2.63
CA ILE A 451 5.96 -19.94 -2.73
C ILE A 451 5.99 -19.28 -1.36
N ASP A 452 7.18 -18.99 -0.89
CA ASP A 452 7.37 -18.16 0.30
C ASP A 452 7.43 -16.68 -0.11
N TYR A 453 6.28 -16.03 -0.06
CA TYR A 453 6.15 -14.62 -0.45
C TYR A 453 6.90 -13.70 0.53
N GLU A 454 6.92 -14.03 1.81
CA GLU A 454 7.65 -13.26 2.82
C GLU A 454 9.16 -13.29 2.57
N ALA A 455 9.72 -14.46 2.26
CA ALA A 455 11.13 -14.62 1.90
C ALA A 455 11.47 -13.87 0.60
N LEU A 456 10.57 -13.81 -0.38
CA LEU A 456 10.76 -13.03 -1.60
C LEU A 456 10.85 -11.54 -1.28
N ARG A 457 9.94 -11.01 -0.47
CA ARG A 457 9.91 -9.62 -0.05
C ARG A 457 11.15 -9.25 0.78
N GLU A 458 11.55 -10.11 1.71
CA GLU A 458 12.73 -9.91 2.55
C GLU A 458 14.01 -9.87 1.70
N ARG A 459 14.16 -10.78 0.73
CA ARG A 459 15.28 -10.78 -0.22
C ARG A 459 15.34 -9.47 -1.00
N ASP A 460 14.21 -8.93 -1.44
CA ASP A 460 14.19 -7.70 -2.22
C ASP A 460 14.50 -6.46 -1.36
N ILE A 461 14.10 -6.45 -0.09
CA ILE A 461 14.53 -5.44 0.89
C ILE A 461 16.05 -5.49 1.08
N GLU A 462 16.65 -6.68 1.20
CA GLU A 462 18.12 -6.82 1.28
C GLU A 462 18.82 -6.32 0.01
N ARG A 463 18.31 -6.65 -1.18
CA ARG A 463 18.83 -6.13 -2.45
C ARG A 463 18.82 -4.60 -2.50
N LEU A 464 17.80 -3.95 -1.96
CA LEU A 464 17.74 -2.49 -1.89
C LEU A 464 18.84 -1.91 -0.99
N ALA A 465 19.13 -2.55 0.15
CA ALA A 465 20.22 -2.12 1.02
C ALA A 465 21.60 -2.26 0.32
N ASP A 466 21.79 -3.32 -0.47
CA ASP A 466 23.01 -3.50 -1.28
C ASP A 466 23.20 -2.37 -2.30
N LEU A 467 22.11 -1.79 -2.83
CA LEU A 467 22.21 -0.66 -3.76
C LEU A 467 22.68 0.61 -3.05
N VAL A 468 22.34 0.82 -1.78
CA VAL A 468 22.85 1.94 -0.99
C VAL A 468 24.36 1.83 -0.88
N ASP A 469 24.88 0.67 -0.47
CA ASP A 469 26.33 0.44 -0.34
C ASP A 469 27.09 0.64 -1.66
N LYS A 470 26.50 0.24 -2.79
CA LYS A 470 27.17 0.23 -4.08
C LYS A 470 27.12 1.55 -4.84
N HIS A 471 26.07 2.35 -4.62
CA HIS A 471 25.71 3.44 -5.52
C HIS A 471 25.51 4.79 -4.83
N LEU A 472 25.51 4.85 -3.48
CA LEU A 472 25.36 6.10 -2.75
C LEU A 472 26.60 6.42 -1.93
N ASP A 473 26.81 7.71 -1.66
CA ASP A 473 27.84 8.21 -0.74
C ASP A 473 27.46 7.87 0.71
N THR A 474 27.83 6.66 1.14
CA THR A 474 27.51 6.11 2.45
C THR A 474 28.14 6.88 3.60
N GLN A 475 29.30 7.50 3.38
CA GLN A 475 29.97 8.33 4.40
C GLN A 475 29.12 9.59 4.68
N ARG A 476 28.66 10.24 3.62
CA ARG A 476 27.83 11.45 3.74
C ARG A 476 26.44 11.11 4.29
N LEU A 477 25.87 9.98 3.91
CA LEU A 477 24.59 9.49 4.50
C LEU A 477 24.72 9.28 6.01
N ARG A 478 25.81 8.67 6.50
CA ARG A 478 26.07 8.53 7.95
C ARG A 478 26.16 9.88 8.63
N GLN A 479 26.89 10.84 8.05
CA GLN A 479 26.99 12.21 8.58
C GLN A 479 25.60 12.87 8.67
N LEU A 480 24.76 12.75 7.64
CA LEU A 480 23.40 13.28 7.63
C LEU A 480 22.50 12.61 8.67
N CYS A 481 22.71 11.33 8.93
CA CYS A 481 22.03 10.59 10.01
C CYS A 481 22.65 10.83 11.39
N GLY A 482 23.72 11.63 11.52
CA GLY A 482 24.38 11.90 12.79
C GLY A 482 24.96 10.64 13.46
N VAL A 483 25.36 9.65 12.66
CA VAL A 483 25.90 8.37 13.13
C VAL A 483 27.35 8.20 12.67
N PRO A 484 28.19 7.46 13.45
CA PRO A 484 29.60 7.31 13.15
C PRO A 484 29.88 6.57 11.85
#